data_7042123a99cd1ab8993bfaa65b68c68e
#
_entry.id   7042123a99cd1ab8993bfaa65b68c68e
#
_cell.length_a   1.000
_cell.length_b   1.000
_cell.length_c   1.000
_cell.angle_alpha   90.00
_cell.angle_beta   90.00
_cell.angle_gamma   90.00
#
_symmetry.space_group_name_H-M   'P 1'
#
loop_
_entity.id
_entity.type
_entity.pdbx_description
1 polymer ?
#
loop_
_entity_poly.entity_id
_entity_poly.type
_entity_poly.pdbx_seq_one_letter_code
_entity_poly.pdbx_strand_id
1 'polypeptide(L)'
;MSSVKRELLSGDEAIALGARDAGAALGAGYPGTPSTEILERFTELGGRGQWSPNEKVALEVAIGAAFTGARALATMKHVGLNVAADPLFTAAYTGVPGGLVIVSADDPGMASSQNEQDNRRYAVAAGVPMLEPSDSQEAYDFMFAAFEISERWRIPVILRATTRVCHSYTLVQPRGPNGAPRTPRFERDIRGLVMIPAYARPAHRRLRQKLAEILEWNEGCSLNRVVRGSKSLGIITSGISFMHAREAAPEASVLKLGFTHPLPMRQIAEFAKSVDRCVVIEEGDPYLVDAIRAAGIPVEGKPEMYRFGELDVPRVRRILTNDTSPESSKPPGKPPQLCDACQYRVVFESLRKRDCIVAGDIGCYTLGVLQPFEAIDTCVCMGASLGVGLGMRHVLPSDQARRVVSVIGDSTFMHSGISGLVEMVYNPPPDGHVLIILDNATTAMTGHQEHPGTGRTLAHEPTNKIVIEDLARGLGVKRVHVVEPRVGSGEFERLLDDCLASKELCVIIARRPCILIVKRLREYEKCECETKEATCPAS
;
A
#
# COMPACT_ATOMS: atom_id res chain seq x y z
N MET A 1 16.04 39.40 7.83
CA MET A 1 15.47 38.30 7.01
C MET A 1 15.74 37.01 7.75
N SER A 2 14.72 36.39 8.38
CA SER A 2 14.88 35.08 8.99
C SER A 2 15.26 34.10 7.87
N SER A 3 16.36 33.38 8.04
CA SER A 3 16.74 32.32 7.10
C SER A 3 15.58 31.33 7.04
N VAL A 4 14.95 31.20 5.89
CA VAL A 4 13.89 30.21 5.70
C VAL A 4 14.56 28.85 5.88
N LYS A 5 14.13 28.13 6.92
CA LYS A 5 14.67 26.79 7.25
C LYS A 5 14.30 25.83 6.13
N ARG A 6 15.31 25.20 5.54
CA ARG A 6 15.16 24.10 4.57
C ARG A 6 15.53 22.80 5.26
N GLU A 7 14.81 21.75 4.95
CA GLU A 7 15.04 20.41 5.50
C GLU A 7 15.24 19.43 4.35
N LEU A 8 16.18 18.51 4.50
CA LEU A 8 16.39 17.43 3.54
C LEU A 8 15.45 16.29 3.94
N LEU A 9 14.41 16.04 3.15
CA LEU A 9 13.36 15.07 3.43
C LEU A 9 13.18 14.11 2.27
N SER A 10 12.84 12.85 2.59
CA SER A 10 12.28 11.92 1.61
C SER A 10 10.85 12.36 1.21
N GLY A 11 10.31 11.79 0.14
CA GLY A 11 8.92 12.05 -0.22
C GLY A 11 7.95 11.62 0.87
N ASP A 12 8.19 10.49 1.51
CA ASP A 12 7.35 9.99 2.61
C ASP A 12 7.38 10.92 3.83
N GLU A 13 8.57 11.37 4.24
CA GLU A 13 8.72 12.35 5.31
C GLU A 13 8.04 13.70 4.97
N ALA A 14 8.13 14.11 3.70
CA ALA A 14 7.50 15.33 3.21
C ALA A 14 5.96 15.22 3.19
N ILE A 15 5.40 14.10 2.75
CA ILE A 15 3.95 13.82 2.83
C ILE A 15 3.48 13.85 4.29
N ALA A 16 4.20 13.19 5.19
CA ALA A 16 3.88 13.15 6.62
C ALA A 16 3.89 14.56 7.25
N LEU A 17 4.94 15.34 6.97
CA LEU A 17 5.07 16.71 7.43
C LEU A 17 3.96 17.60 6.85
N GLY A 18 3.67 17.46 5.55
CA GLY A 18 2.60 18.18 4.87
C GLY A 18 1.23 17.86 5.44
N ALA A 19 0.96 16.58 5.74
CA ALA A 19 -0.29 16.16 6.38
C ALA A 19 -0.48 16.77 7.77
N ARG A 20 0.59 16.75 8.61
CA ARG A 20 0.59 17.39 9.92
C ARG A 20 0.35 18.90 9.82
N ASP A 21 1.10 19.57 8.97
CA ASP A 21 1.05 21.02 8.81
C ASP A 21 -0.26 21.49 8.17
N ALA A 22 -0.86 20.65 7.31
CA ALA A 22 -2.21 20.85 6.81
C ALA A 22 -3.30 20.53 7.84
N GLY A 23 -2.96 20.08 9.04
CA GLY A 23 -3.92 19.83 10.11
C GLY A 23 -4.72 18.54 9.98
N ALA A 24 -4.11 17.47 9.46
CA ALA A 24 -4.70 16.15 9.51
C ALA A 24 -4.90 15.70 10.97
N ALA A 25 -6.13 15.38 11.33
CA ALA A 25 -6.51 14.98 12.68
C ALA A 25 -6.24 13.50 12.94
N LEU A 26 -6.21 12.67 11.88
CA LEU A 26 -6.03 11.23 11.95
C LEU A 26 -5.35 10.72 10.68
N GLY A 27 -4.40 9.80 10.87
CA GLY A 27 -3.84 8.97 9.82
C GLY A 27 -4.07 7.48 10.11
N ALA A 28 -4.46 6.70 9.11
CA ALA A 28 -4.62 5.26 9.21
C ALA A 28 -3.99 4.56 8.00
N GLY A 29 -3.43 3.37 8.18
CA GLY A 29 -2.79 2.62 7.10
C GLY A 29 -2.52 1.17 7.48
N TYR A 30 -2.04 0.42 6.49
CA TYR A 30 -1.39 -0.88 6.69
C TYR A 30 0.03 -0.80 6.14
N PRO A 31 1.04 -1.40 6.82
CA PRO A 31 2.42 -1.32 6.38
C PRO A 31 2.64 -1.93 5.00
N GLY A 32 3.23 -1.17 4.08
CA GLY A 32 3.49 -1.60 2.72
C GLY A 32 4.48 -0.68 2.01
N THR A 33 5.70 -1.17 1.74
CA THR A 33 6.70 -0.40 0.99
C THR A 33 6.19 -0.08 -0.42
N PRO A 34 6.23 1.20 -0.87
CA PRO A 34 7.06 2.30 -0.34
C PRO A 34 6.31 3.32 0.54
N SER A 35 5.15 3.06 1.15
CA SER A 35 4.33 4.04 1.89
C SER A 35 4.39 3.91 3.42
N THR A 36 5.14 2.95 3.94
CA THR A 36 5.16 2.63 5.39
C THR A 36 5.62 3.82 6.22
N GLU A 37 6.70 4.46 5.81
CA GLU A 37 7.38 5.54 6.52
C GLU A 37 6.52 6.79 6.68
N ILE A 38 5.51 6.98 5.82
CA ILE A 38 4.60 8.14 5.89
C ILE A 38 3.88 8.17 7.24
N LEU A 39 3.28 7.05 7.63
CA LEU A 39 2.44 7.01 8.84
C LEU A 39 3.30 6.96 10.11
N GLU A 40 4.45 6.28 10.05
CA GLU A 40 5.45 6.29 11.13
C GLU A 40 5.91 7.73 11.39
N ARG A 41 6.34 8.43 10.33
CA ARG A 41 6.81 9.82 10.44
C ARG A 41 5.71 10.78 10.89
N PHE A 42 4.48 10.60 10.39
CA PHE A 42 3.34 11.41 10.82
C PHE A 42 3.11 11.29 12.34
N THR A 43 3.24 10.09 12.90
CA THR A 43 3.09 9.84 14.33
C THR A 43 4.26 10.42 15.13
N GLU A 44 5.49 10.27 14.68
CA GLU A 44 6.68 10.90 15.29
C GLU A 44 6.57 12.43 15.36
N LEU A 45 5.92 13.04 14.37
CA LEU A 45 5.64 14.48 14.33
C LEU A 45 4.48 14.91 15.23
N GLY A 46 3.92 13.99 16.04
CA GLY A 46 2.82 14.24 16.97
C GLY A 46 1.42 14.09 16.34
N GLY A 47 1.33 13.58 15.10
CA GLY A 47 0.06 13.23 14.47
C GLY A 47 -0.56 11.99 15.12
N ARG A 48 -1.89 11.90 15.10
CA ARG A 48 -2.59 10.69 15.54
C ARG A 48 -2.60 9.65 14.43
N GLY A 49 -1.59 8.78 14.39
CA GLY A 49 -1.48 7.67 13.45
C GLY A 49 -1.90 6.33 14.06
N GLN A 50 -2.44 5.43 13.23
CA GLN A 50 -2.72 4.05 13.65
C GLN A 50 -2.50 3.06 12.52
N TRP A 51 -1.95 1.88 12.87
CA TRP A 51 -2.01 0.72 12.00
C TRP A 51 -3.39 0.08 12.07
N SER A 52 -3.98 -0.20 10.92
CA SER A 52 -5.22 -0.96 10.78
C SER A 52 -4.89 -2.40 10.37
N PRO A 53 -5.80 -3.38 10.60
CA PRO A 53 -5.53 -4.75 10.20
C PRO A 53 -5.37 -4.93 8.68
N ASN A 54 -6.01 -4.07 7.87
CA ASN A 54 -5.84 -3.97 6.42
C ASN A 54 -6.24 -2.59 5.90
N GLU A 55 -6.01 -2.36 4.60
CA GLU A 55 -6.23 -1.06 3.97
C GLU A 55 -7.72 -0.70 3.81
N LYS A 56 -8.61 -1.70 3.73
CA LYS A 56 -10.06 -1.48 3.74
C LYS A 56 -10.47 -0.80 5.04
N VAL A 57 -10.08 -1.37 6.17
CA VAL A 57 -10.38 -0.83 7.50
C VAL A 57 -9.68 0.51 7.72
N ALA A 58 -8.43 0.67 7.23
CA ALA A 58 -7.72 1.95 7.30
C ALA A 58 -8.49 3.07 6.59
N LEU A 59 -8.97 2.81 5.38
CA LEU A 59 -9.76 3.79 4.63
C LEU A 59 -11.12 4.06 5.29
N GLU A 60 -11.79 3.04 5.82
CA GLU A 60 -13.06 3.20 6.55
C GLU A 60 -12.90 4.08 7.79
N VAL A 61 -11.81 3.93 8.54
CA VAL A 61 -11.47 4.77 9.69
C VAL A 61 -11.25 6.22 9.26
N ALA A 62 -10.50 6.44 8.17
CA ALA A 62 -10.26 7.77 7.63
C ALA A 62 -11.56 8.43 7.10
N ILE A 63 -12.44 7.66 6.43
CA ILE A 63 -13.78 8.11 6.01
C ILE A 63 -14.62 8.52 7.22
N GLY A 64 -14.63 7.71 8.28
CA GLY A 64 -15.35 8.02 9.52
C GLY A 64 -14.88 9.34 10.14
N ALA A 65 -13.57 9.57 10.20
CA ALA A 65 -13.01 10.85 10.65
C ALA A 65 -13.44 12.01 9.72
N ALA A 66 -13.36 11.83 8.40
CA ALA A 66 -13.76 12.85 7.43
C ALA A 66 -15.27 13.18 7.48
N PHE A 67 -16.12 12.22 7.86
CA PHE A 67 -17.56 12.48 8.08
C PHE A 67 -17.84 13.43 9.23
N THR A 68 -16.89 13.60 10.16
CA THR A 68 -17.00 14.61 11.24
C THR A 68 -16.49 15.99 10.84
N GLY A 69 -16.12 16.22 9.59
CA GLY A 69 -15.52 17.46 9.12
C GLY A 69 -14.02 17.60 9.41
N ALA A 70 -13.38 16.56 9.96
CA ALA A 70 -11.94 16.53 10.18
C ALA A 70 -11.18 16.25 8.87
N ARG A 71 -9.91 16.64 8.79
CA ARG A 71 -8.97 16.18 7.77
C ARG A 71 -8.43 14.82 8.18
N ALA A 72 -8.46 13.85 7.27
CA ALA A 72 -7.98 12.50 7.51
C ALA A 72 -7.11 12.01 6.36
N LEU A 73 -6.12 11.16 6.71
CA LEU A 73 -5.17 10.55 5.81
C LEU A 73 -5.33 9.03 5.84
N ALA A 74 -5.38 8.40 4.67
CA ALA A 74 -5.20 6.96 4.53
C ALA A 74 -3.93 6.69 3.70
N THR A 75 -3.03 5.81 4.15
CA THR A 75 -1.79 5.50 3.42
C THR A 75 -1.73 4.03 3.07
N MET A 76 -1.34 3.74 1.85
CA MET A 76 -1.24 2.37 1.36
C MET A 76 -0.36 2.25 0.13
N LYS A 77 0.18 1.06 -0.05
CA LYS A 77 0.83 0.62 -1.27
C LYS A 77 -0.22 0.44 -2.39
N HIS A 78 0.22 0.37 -3.66
CA HIS A 78 -0.70 0.21 -4.80
C HIS A 78 -1.62 -1.01 -4.68
N VAL A 79 -1.11 -2.17 -4.24
CA VAL A 79 -1.95 -3.37 -4.04
C VAL A 79 -2.94 -3.22 -2.87
N GLY A 80 -2.63 -2.36 -1.90
CA GLY A 80 -3.55 -2.02 -0.81
C GLY A 80 -4.79 -1.27 -1.31
N LEU A 81 -4.66 -0.49 -2.39
CA LEU A 81 -5.82 0.16 -3.00
C LEU A 81 -6.82 -0.84 -3.58
N ASN A 82 -6.38 -2.04 -3.99
CA ASN A 82 -7.28 -3.13 -4.36
C ASN A 82 -8.16 -3.56 -3.17
N VAL A 83 -7.56 -3.67 -1.99
CA VAL A 83 -8.24 -4.05 -0.74
C VAL A 83 -9.22 -2.95 -0.29
N ALA A 84 -8.82 -1.68 -0.47
CA ALA A 84 -9.59 -0.49 -0.13
C ALA A 84 -10.55 -0.02 -1.24
N ALA A 85 -10.67 -0.74 -2.36
CA ALA A 85 -11.45 -0.29 -3.51
C ALA A 85 -12.93 -0.09 -3.18
N ASP A 86 -13.57 -1.01 -2.48
CA ASP A 86 -14.99 -0.91 -2.15
C ASP A 86 -15.35 0.36 -1.36
N PRO A 87 -14.71 0.69 -0.22
CA PRO A 87 -14.95 1.95 0.47
C PRO A 87 -14.53 3.18 -0.37
N LEU A 88 -13.49 3.11 -1.21
CA LEU A 88 -13.10 4.21 -2.10
C LEU A 88 -14.23 4.58 -3.08
N PHE A 89 -14.77 3.58 -3.80
CA PHE A 89 -15.85 3.80 -4.77
C PHE A 89 -17.09 4.37 -4.12
N THR A 90 -17.45 3.87 -2.93
CA THR A 90 -18.62 4.36 -2.21
C THR A 90 -18.39 5.74 -1.60
N ALA A 91 -17.19 6.05 -1.10
CA ALA A 91 -16.85 7.38 -0.61
C ALA A 91 -16.90 8.46 -1.69
N ALA A 92 -16.63 8.13 -2.95
CA ALA A 92 -16.83 9.05 -4.07
C ALA A 92 -18.31 9.48 -4.23
N TYR A 93 -19.25 8.59 -3.94
CA TYR A 93 -20.69 8.84 -4.00
C TYR A 93 -21.21 9.60 -2.79
N THR A 94 -20.84 9.18 -1.57
CA THR A 94 -21.25 9.88 -0.34
C THR A 94 -20.64 11.26 -0.28
N GLY A 95 -19.45 11.40 -0.84
CA GLY A 95 -18.59 12.54 -0.57
C GLY A 95 -18.11 12.56 0.90
N VAL A 96 -17.28 13.52 1.23
CA VAL A 96 -16.72 13.69 2.56
C VAL A 96 -16.83 15.15 2.98
N PRO A 97 -17.49 15.47 4.12
CA PRO A 97 -17.57 16.85 4.62
C PRO A 97 -16.23 17.44 5.02
N GLY A 98 -15.35 16.61 5.56
CA GLY A 98 -13.96 16.95 5.86
C GLY A 98 -13.02 16.57 4.71
N GLY A 99 -11.75 16.96 4.81
CA GLY A 99 -10.75 16.58 3.83
C GLY A 99 -10.35 15.11 3.99
N LEU A 100 -10.38 14.33 2.89
CA LEU A 100 -9.89 12.96 2.85
C LEU A 100 -8.84 12.81 1.76
N VAL A 101 -7.61 12.52 2.16
CA VAL A 101 -6.51 12.23 1.23
C VAL A 101 -6.11 10.77 1.35
N ILE A 102 -6.03 10.09 0.22
CA ILE A 102 -5.60 8.71 0.12
C ILE A 102 -4.24 8.71 -0.59
N VAL A 103 -3.18 8.40 0.13
CA VAL A 103 -1.86 8.24 -0.48
C VAL A 103 -1.75 6.82 -1.00
N SER A 104 -1.61 6.70 -2.33
CA SER A 104 -1.33 5.45 -3.02
C SER A 104 0.10 5.48 -3.54
N ALA A 105 0.96 4.63 -3.01
CA ALA A 105 2.34 4.52 -3.41
C ALA A 105 2.53 3.35 -4.36
N ASP A 106 2.77 3.67 -5.64
CA ASP A 106 2.99 2.68 -6.69
C ASP A 106 4.45 2.23 -6.72
N ASP A 107 4.69 0.99 -7.13
CA ASP A 107 6.01 0.36 -7.20
C ASP A 107 6.35 -0.07 -8.64
N PRO A 108 6.67 0.89 -9.55
CA PRO A 108 7.08 0.57 -10.90
C PRO A 108 8.32 -0.32 -10.91
N GLY A 109 8.28 -1.39 -11.71
CA GLY A 109 9.35 -2.37 -11.76
C GLY A 109 9.34 -3.40 -10.64
N MET A 110 8.35 -3.39 -9.76
CA MET A 110 8.14 -4.41 -8.72
C MET A 110 9.36 -4.63 -7.82
N ALA A 111 9.98 -3.54 -7.33
CA ALA A 111 11.14 -3.65 -6.44
C ALA A 111 10.82 -4.44 -5.14
N SER A 112 9.58 -4.34 -4.66
CA SER A 112 9.10 -5.04 -3.47
C SER A 112 7.64 -5.54 -3.59
N SER A 113 7.15 -5.81 -4.80
CA SER A 113 5.74 -6.12 -5.05
C SER A 113 5.56 -7.40 -5.86
N GLN A 114 4.43 -8.07 -5.65
CA GLN A 114 4.05 -9.28 -6.40
C GLN A 114 3.48 -9.01 -7.79
N ASN A 115 3.09 -7.78 -8.08
CA ASN A 115 2.65 -7.33 -9.40
C ASN A 115 2.98 -5.85 -9.60
N GLU A 116 2.92 -5.39 -10.85
CA GLU A 116 2.93 -3.98 -11.21
C GLU A 116 1.51 -3.58 -11.62
N GLN A 117 1.01 -2.46 -11.09
CA GLN A 117 -0.26 -1.88 -11.48
C GLN A 117 -0.19 -0.37 -11.45
N ASP A 118 -0.96 0.27 -12.32
CA ASP A 118 -1.02 1.73 -12.44
C ASP A 118 -2.29 2.26 -11.76
N ASN A 119 -2.16 2.78 -10.55
CA ASN A 119 -3.29 3.24 -9.76
C ASN A 119 -3.94 4.53 -10.27
N ARG A 120 -3.40 5.17 -11.32
CA ARG A 120 -4.11 6.23 -12.06
C ARG A 120 -5.45 5.72 -12.62
N ARG A 121 -5.51 4.44 -12.99
CA ARG A 121 -6.75 3.78 -13.45
C ARG A 121 -7.82 3.70 -12.36
N TYR A 122 -7.43 3.58 -11.08
CA TYR A 122 -8.39 3.62 -9.96
C TYR A 122 -9.04 4.99 -9.80
N ALA A 123 -8.31 6.08 -9.96
CA ALA A 123 -8.88 7.42 -9.93
C ALA A 123 -9.98 7.61 -10.98
N VAL A 124 -9.72 7.14 -12.20
CA VAL A 124 -10.68 7.16 -13.31
C VAL A 124 -11.91 6.31 -12.98
N ALA A 125 -11.71 5.08 -12.54
CA ALA A 125 -12.79 4.12 -12.27
C ALA A 125 -13.68 4.57 -11.10
N ALA A 126 -13.08 5.04 -10.01
CA ALA A 126 -13.81 5.56 -8.85
C ALA A 126 -14.39 6.96 -9.07
N GLY A 127 -13.86 7.72 -10.03
CA GLY A 127 -14.26 9.09 -10.30
C GLY A 127 -13.79 10.04 -9.19
N VAL A 128 -12.54 9.96 -8.79
CA VAL A 128 -11.94 10.83 -7.76
C VAL A 128 -10.71 11.56 -8.29
N PRO A 129 -10.48 12.82 -7.86
CA PRO A 129 -9.29 13.58 -8.26
C PRO A 129 -7.99 12.88 -7.88
N MET A 130 -6.94 13.08 -8.72
CA MET A 130 -5.60 12.56 -8.45
C MET A 130 -4.53 13.61 -8.66
N LEU A 131 -3.58 13.65 -7.71
CA LEU A 131 -2.37 14.48 -7.74
C LEU A 131 -1.13 13.60 -7.81
N GLU A 132 -0.12 14.03 -8.57
CA GLU A 132 1.17 13.33 -8.69
C GLU A 132 2.34 14.30 -8.46
N PRO A 133 2.97 14.28 -7.27
CA PRO A 133 4.16 15.08 -6.99
C PRO A 133 5.38 14.53 -7.71
N SER A 134 6.34 15.40 -8.06
CA SER A 134 7.59 15.04 -8.74
C SER A 134 8.81 14.99 -7.83
N ASP A 135 8.73 15.58 -6.65
CA ASP A 135 9.78 15.61 -5.64
C ASP A 135 9.20 15.80 -4.23
N SER A 136 10.06 15.84 -3.21
CA SER A 136 9.62 15.98 -1.81
C SER A 136 8.98 17.35 -1.53
N GLN A 137 9.38 18.42 -2.24
CA GLN A 137 8.74 19.73 -2.06
C GLN A 137 7.28 19.68 -2.56
N GLU A 138 7.04 19.13 -3.74
CA GLU A 138 5.68 18.96 -4.24
C GLU A 138 4.89 17.96 -3.39
N ALA A 139 5.52 16.88 -2.90
CA ALA A 139 4.89 15.94 -1.98
C ALA A 139 4.35 16.64 -0.72
N TYR A 140 5.13 17.55 -0.14
CA TYR A 140 4.71 18.40 0.98
C TYR A 140 3.57 19.37 0.58
N ASP A 141 3.76 20.13 -0.51
CA ASP A 141 2.83 21.17 -0.94
C ASP A 141 1.49 20.59 -1.39
N PHE A 142 1.52 19.43 -2.06
CA PHE A 142 0.32 18.77 -2.59
C PHE A 142 -0.57 18.19 -1.48
N MET A 143 -0.05 17.96 -0.28
CA MET A 143 -0.91 17.59 0.85
C MET A 143 -1.90 18.70 1.20
N PHE A 144 -1.46 19.97 1.19
CA PHE A 144 -2.38 21.10 1.40
C PHE A 144 -3.39 21.19 0.27
N ALA A 145 -2.92 21.12 -0.98
CA ALA A 145 -3.79 21.19 -2.15
C ALA A 145 -4.81 20.04 -2.17
N ALA A 146 -4.39 18.82 -1.84
CA ALA A 146 -5.26 17.66 -1.80
C ALA A 146 -6.38 17.81 -0.76
N PHE A 147 -6.07 18.30 0.45
CA PHE A 147 -7.10 18.58 1.46
C PHE A 147 -8.04 19.71 1.04
N GLU A 148 -7.51 20.80 0.47
CA GLU A 148 -8.32 21.91 -0.03
C GLU A 148 -9.27 21.49 -1.16
N ILE A 149 -8.77 20.68 -2.10
CA ILE A 149 -9.56 20.10 -3.20
C ILE A 149 -10.65 19.18 -2.64
N SER A 150 -10.27 18.29 -1.71
CA SER A 150 -11.21 17.37 -1.07
C SER A 150 -12.36 18.11 -0.36
N GLU A 151 -12.05 19.14 0.40
CA GLU A 151 -13.03 19.95 1.13
C GLU A 151 -13.92 20.77 0.20
N ARG A 152 -13.32 21.39 -0.83
CA ARG A 152 -14.04 22.25 -1.78
C ARG A 152 -15.14 21.50 -2.51
N TRP A 153 -14.85 20.30 -2.98
CA TRP A 153 -15.81 19.49 -3.73
C TRP A 153 -16.44 18.35 -2.92
N ARG A 154 -16.07 18.25 -1.64
CA ARG A 154 -16.51 17.13 -0.77
C ARG A 154 -16.33 15.80 -1.45
N ILE A 155 -15.09 15.47 -1.79
CA ILE A 155 -14.71 14.26 -2.55
C ILE A 155 -13.37 13.75 -2.03
N PRO A 156 -13.16 12.42 -1.91
CA PRO A 156 -11.82 11.89 -1.64
C PRO A 156 -10.83 12.30 -2.74
N VAL A 157 -9.57 12.52 -2.38
CA VAL A 157 -8.49 12.84 -3.32
C VAL A 157 -7.39 11.79 -3.19
N ILE A 158 -6.91 11.25 -4.30
CA ILE A 158 -5.74 10.37 -4.32
C ILE A 158 -4.49 11.23 -4.53
N LEU A 159 -3.52 11.11 -3.65
CA LEU A 159 -2.14 11.54 -3.85
C LEU A 159 -1.34 10.31 -4.27
N ARG A 160 -0.98 10.22 -5.54
CA ARG A 160 -0.19 9.11 -6.07
C ARG A 160 1.29 9.47 -6.05
N ALA A 161 2.08 8.68 -5.34
CA ALA A 161 3.52 8.71 -5.39
C ALA A 161 4.06 7.40 -6.00
N THR A 162 5.32 7.40 -6.42
CA THR A 162 6.01 6.18 -6.83
C THR A 162 7.21 5.94 -5.93
N THR A 163 7.75 4.72 -5.93
CA THR A 163 8.90 4.34 -5.08
C THR A 163 10.02 5.39 -5.13
N ARG A 164 10.30 5.93 -6.31
CA ARG A 164 11.35 6.93 -6.47
C ARG A 164 11.02 8.25 -5.77
N VAL A 165 9.79 8.72 -5.85
CA VAL A 165 9.35 9.93 -5.12
C VAL A 165 9.37 9.68 -3.61
N CYS A 166 8.83 8.54 -3.17
CA CYS A 166 8.77 8.20 -1.74
C CYS A 166 10.14 8.22 -1.05
N HIS A 167 11.15 7.61 -1.68
CA HIS A 167 12.45 7.36 -1.06
C HIS A 167 13.57 8.32 -1.48
N SER A 168 13.36 9.19 -2.49
CA SER A 168 14.37 10.18 -2.87
C SER A 168 14.35 11.40 -1.95
N TYR A 169 15.52 11.86 -1.56
CA TYR A 169 15.68 13.02 -0.69
C TYR A 169 15.86 14.29 -1.50
N THR A 170 15.03 15.30 -1.22
CA THR A 170 15.20 16.65 -1.77
C THR A 170 15.03 17.72 -0.69
N LEU A 171 15.48 18.94 -0.98
CA LEU A 171 15.34 20.06 -0.04
C LEU A 171 13.88 20.55 -0.04
N VAL A 172 13.26 20.50 1.12
CA VAL A 172 11.89 20.99 1.37
C VAL A 172 11.95 22.26 2.19
N GLN A 173 11.15 23.23 1.83
CA GLN A 173 10.90 24.44 2.57
C GLN A 173 9.51 24.37 3.21
N PRO A 174 9.38 23.94 4.48
CA PRO A 174 8.09 23.85 5.14
C PRO A 174 7.44 25.23 5.30
N ARG A 175 6.13 25.29 5.12
CA ARG A 175 5.32 26.49 5.37
C ARG A 175 4.91 26.59 6.85
N GLY A 176 5.02 25.47 7.58
CA GLY A 176 4.52 25.32 8.94
C GLY A 176 2.99 25.11 9.00
N PRO A 177 2.45 24.87 10.20
CA PRO A 177 1.03 24.64 10.40
C PRO A 177 0.16 25.77 9.84
N ASN A 178 -0.85 25.43 9.06
CA ASN A 178 -1.75 26.39 8.41
C ASN A 178 -3.17 26.27 8.97
N GLY A 179 -3.57 27.27 9.74
CA GLY A 179 -4.95 27.46 10.23
C GLY A 179 -5.18 27.01 11.68
N ALA A 180 -6.31 27.45 12.23
CA ALA A 180 -6.77 27.03 13.55
C ALA A 180 -7.22 25.57 13.54
N PRO A 181 -7.02 24.82 14.63
CA PRO A 181 -7.55 23.47 14.75
C PRO A 181 -9.07 23.46 14.51
N ARG A 182 -9.52 22.59 13.63
CA ARG A 182 -10.95 22.38 13.41
C ARG A 182 -11.53 21.58 14.56
N THR A 183 -12.70 21.96 15.04
CA THR A 183 -13.45 21.14 16.00
C THR A 183 -14.33 20.17 15.22
N PRO A 184 -14.04 18.86 15.23
CA PRO A 184 -14.85 17.89 14.52
C PRO A 184 -16.29 17.88 15.05
N ARG A 185 -17.25 17.81 14.13
CA ARG A 185 -18.67 17.71 14.46
C ARG A 185 -19.38 16.87 13.41
N PHE A 186 -20.10 15.84 13.83
CA PHE A 186 -20.93 15.08 12.93
C PHE A 186 -22.27 15.79 12.68
N GLU A 187 -22.56 16.04 11.41
CA GLU A 187 -23.84 16.56 10.95
C GLU A 187 -24.61 15.44 10.26
N ARG A 188 -25.84 15.19 10.70
CA ARG A 188 -26.66 14.10 10.15
C ARG A 188 -27.15 14.46 8.76
N ASP A 189 -26.71 13.68 7.77
CA ASP A 189 -27.17 13.72 6.37
C ASP A 189 -27.47 12.31 5.89
N ILE A 190 -28.66 11.81 6.21
CA ILE A 190 -29.08 10.44 5.85
C ILE A 190 -29.06 10.25 4.33
N ARG A 191 -29.52 11.24 3.56
CA ARG A 191 -29.61 11.12 2.10
C ARG A 191 -28.25 11.25 1.40
N GLY A 192 -27.31 11.96 2.00
CA GLY A 192 -25.97 12.11 1.49
C GLY A 192 -25.04 10.96 1.87
N LEU A 193 -25.15 10.43 3.10
CA LEU A 193 -24.18 9.49 3.65
C LEU A 193 -24.62 8.01 3.60
N VAL A 194 -25.89 7.72 3.28
CA VAL A 194 -26.41 6.33 3.20
C VAL A 194 -26.67 5.94 1.74
N MET A 195 -25.87 5.00 1.22
CA MET A 195 -25.94 4.58 -0.19
C MET A 195 -26.88 3.40 -0.38
N ILE A 196 -28.19 3.69 -0.42
CA ILE A 196 -29.19 2.78 -1.01
C ILE A 196 -29.51 3.23 -2.45
N PRO A 197 -30.08 2.39 -3.32
CA PRO A 197 -30.34 2.75 -4.72
C PRO A 197 -31.05 4.08 -4.92
N ALA A 198 -32.01 4.42 -4.04
CA ALA A 198 -32.74 5.69 -4.10
C ALA A 198 -31.85 6.91 -3.87
N TYR A 199 -30.80 6.81 -3.07
CA TYR A 199 -29.86 7.89 -2.75
C TYR A 199 -28.61 7.83 -3.62
N ALA A 200 -28.18 6.65 -4.01
CA ALA A 200 -27.00 6.45 -4.85
C ALA A 200 -27.18 7.00 -6.28
N ARG A 201 -28.38 6.85 -6.89
CA ARG A 201 -28.64 7.38 -8.22
C ARG A 201 -28.46 8.90 -8.32
N PRO A 202 -29.05 9.74 -7.45
CA PRO A 202 -28.74 11.17 -7.45
C PRO A 202 -27.30 11.48 -7.02
N ALA A 203 -26.69 10.71 -6.14
CA ALA A 203 -25.28 10.86 -5.75
C ALA A 203 -24.35 10.65 -6.95
N HIS A 204 -24.62 9.66 -7.81
CA HIS A 204 -23.87 9.45 -9.04
C HIS A 204 -23.92 10.66 -9.99
N ARG A 205 -25.10 11.26 -10.16
CA ARG A 205 -25.24 12.48 -10.98
C ARG A 205 -24.41 13.64 -10.39
N ARG A 206 -24.48 13.84 -9.08
CA ARG A 206 -23.66 14.85 -8.40
C ARG A 206 -22.16 14.59 -8.56
N LEU A 207 -21.73 13.32 -8.48
CA LEU A 207 -20.34 12.95 -8.71
C LEU A 207 -19.87 13.36 -10.12
N ARG A 208 -20.66 13.05 -11.16
CA ARG A 208 -20.33 13.44 -12.54
C ARG A 208 -20.30 14.95 -12.74
N GLN A 209 -21.20 15.67 -12.08
CA GLN A 209 -21.19 17.14 -12.10
C GLN A 209 -19.92 17.69 -11.41
N LYS A 210 -19.56 17.18 -10.23
CA LYS A 210 -18.33 17.56 -9.53
C LYS A 210 -17.09 17.34 -10.40
N LEU A 211 -17.00 16.19 -11.07
CA LEU A 211 -15.86 15.89 -11.96
C LEU A 211 -15.79 16.88 -13.13
N ALA A 212 -16.92 17.31 -13.69
CA ALA A 212 -16.95 18.33 -14.73
C ALA A 212 -16.48 19.70 -14.21
N GLU A 213 -16.91 20.09 -13.01
CA GLU A 213 -16.46 21.32 -12.34
C GLU A 213 -14.95 21.27 -12.02
N ILE A 214 -14.46 20.13 -11.52
CA ILE A 214 -13.04 19.91 -11.25
C ILE A 214 -12.20 19.95 -12.52
N LEU A 215 -12.70 19.35 -13.61
CA LEU A 215 -12.05 19.40 -14.92
C LEU A 215 -11.88 20.86 -15.39
N GLU A 216 -12.95 21.65 -15.34
CA GLU A 216 -12.92 23.07 -15.73
C GLU A 216 -11.95 23.87 -14.86
N TRP A 217 -11.95 23.62 -13.54
CA TRP A 217 -11.01 24.25 -12.63
C TRP A 217 -9.56 23.85 -12.92
N ASN A 218 -9.32 22.57 -13.27
CA ASN A 218 -7.99 22.05 -13.55
C ASN A 218 -7.35 22.66 -14.79
N GLU A 219 -8.13 23.17 -15.74
CA GLU A 219 -7.62 23.86 -16.93
C GLU A 219 -6.80 25.13 -16.62
N GLY A 220 -6.98 25.70 -15.42
CA GLY A 220 -6.20 26.84 -14.93
C GLY A 220 -5.45 26.58 -13.62
N CYS A 221 -5.30 25.32 -13.24
CA CYS A 221 -4.72 24.95 -11.95
C CYS A 221 -3.21 25.19 -11.92
N SER A 222 -2.73 25.86 -10.87
CA SER A 222 -1.31 26.16 -10.67
C SER A 222 -0.45 24.94 -10.31
N LEU A 223 -1.07 23.79 -10.01
CA LEU A 223 -0.36 22.52 -9.81
C LEU A 223 0.22 21.98 -11.12
N ASN A 224 -0.40 22.36 -12.26
CA ASN A 224 0.15 22.12 -13.58
C ASN A 224 1.03 23.32 -13.98
N ARG A 225 2.20 23.06 -14.52
CA ARG A 225 3.11 24.14 -14.91
C ARG A 225 3.78 23.89 -16.25
N VAL A 226 3.94 24.96 -17.02
CA VAL A 226 4.73 24.95 -18.25
C VAL A 226 6.12 25.51 -17.95
N VAL A 227 7.14 24.71 -18.18
CA VAL A 227 8.54 25.16 -18.23
C VAL A 227 8.87 25.38 -19.70
N ARG A 228 9.06 26.64 -20.08
CA ARG A 228 9.35 27.01 -21.47
C ARG A 228 10.80 26.74 -21.81
N GLY A 229 11.01 26.17 -22.97
CA GLY A 229 12.31 25.89 -23.59
C GLY A 229 12.20 26.01 -25.10
N SER A 230 12.94 25.20 -25.86
CA SER A 230 12.85 25.12 -27.31
C SER A 230 11.47 24.69 -27.77
N LYS A 231 11.04 25.20 -28.93
CA LYS A 231 9.84 24.75 -29.62
C LYS A 231 10.02 23.43 -30.36
N SER A 232 11.26 23.04 -30.65
CA SER A 232 11.54 21.81 -31.40
C SER A 232 11.08 20.53 -30.69
N LEU A 233 11.04 20.55 -29.33
CA LEU A 233 10.63 19.42 -28.52
C LEU A 233 9.78 19.88 -27.33
N GLY A 234 8.58 19.35 -27.22
CA GLY A 234 7.72 19.43 -26.06
C GLY A 234 7.59 18.08 -25.38
N ILE A 235 7.57 18.10 -24.06
CA ILE A 235 7.38 16.90 -23.23
C ILE A 235 6.17 17.13 -22.32
N ILE A 236 5.23 16.20 -22.32
CA ILE A 236 4.12 16.15 -21.35
C ILE A 236 4.44 15.05 -20.35
N THR A 237 4.36 15.33 -19.05
CA THR A 237 4.79 14.39 -18.02
C THR A 237 4.14 14.66 -16.67
N SER A 238 4.21 13.68 -15.74
CA SER A 238 3.77 13.78 -14.34
C SER A 238 4.75 13.06 -13.41
N GLY A 239 4.59 13.25 -12.12
CA GLY A 239 5.39 12.55 -11.10
C GLY A 239 6.89 12.69 -11.31
N ILE A 240 7.64 11.67 -10.89
CA ILE A 240 9.13 11.66 -10.99
C ILE A 240 9.64 11.76 -12.44
N SER A 241 8.85 11.32 -13.41
CA SER A 241 9.22 11.43 -14.84
C SER A 241 9.50 12.87 -15.26
N PHE A 242 8.92 13.87 -14.56
CA PHE A 242 9.27 15.28 -14.78
C PHE A 242 10.75 15.57 -14.47
N MET A 243 11.28 15.07 -13.36
CA MET A 243 12.67 15.28 -12.99
C MET A 243 13.61 14.63 -14.01
N HIS A 244 13.29 13.40 -14.41
CA HIS A 244 14.08 12.69 -15.43
C HIS A 244 14.02 13.38 -16.80
N ALA A 245 12.85 13.88 -17.21
CA ALA A 245 12.69 14.62 -18.47
C ALA A 245 13.50 15.93 -18.48
N ARG A 246 13.48 16.65 -17.37
CA ARG A 246 14.25 17.90 -17.21
C ARG A 246 15.76 17.69 -17.32
N GLU A 247 16.27 16.59 -16.78
CA GLU A 247 17.69 16.25 -16.86
C GLU A 247 18.07 15.65 -18.23
N ALA A 248 17.18 14.83 -18.79
CA ALA A 248 17.42 14.18 -20.09
C ALA A 248 17.42 15.16 -21.25
N ALA A 249 16.56 16.19 -21.20
CA ALA A 249 16.36 17.19 -22.25
C ALA A 249 16.17 18.60 -21.63
N PRO A 250 17.21 19.23 -21.10
CA PRO A 250 17.10 20.51 -20.37
C PRO A 250 16.59 21.65 -21.23
N GLU A 251 16.80 21.60 -22.56
CA GLU A 251 16.34 22.60 -23.51
C GLU A 251 14.90 22.43 -23.98
N ALA A 252 14.23 21.28 -23.65
CA ALA A 252 12.86 21.03 -24.09
C ALA A 252 11.85 21.91 -23.36
N SER A 253 10.77 22.27 -24.02
CA SER A 253 9.58 22.77 -23.35
C SER A 253 8.88 21.61 -22.63
N VAL A 254 8.44 21.81 -21.37
CA VAL A 254 7.80 20.75 -20.59
C VAL A 254 6.49 21.22 -20.00
N LEU A 255 5.41 20.48 -20.24
CA LEU A 255 4.16 20.58 -19.48
C LEU A 255 4.18 19.52 -18.39
N LYS A 256 4.35 19.95 -17.14
CA LYS A 256 4.24 19.11 -15.95
C LYS A 256 2.83 19.12 -15.45
N LEU A 257 2.19 17.95 -15.42
CA LEU A 257 0.87 17.75 -14.84
C LEU A 257 1.04 17.33 -13.37
N GLY A 258 0.66 18.19 -12.45
CA GLY A 258 0.56 17.87 -11.02
C GLY A 258 -0.81 17.33 -10.65
N PHE A 259 -1.82 17.66 -11.46
CA PHE A 259 -3.18 17.18 -11.33
C PHE A 259 -3.52 16.29 -12.55
N THR A 260 -3.55 14.99 -12.34
CA THR A 260 -3.58 14.00 -13.42
C THR A 260 -4.94 13.33 -13.64
N HIS A 261 -5.93 13.59 -12.78
CA HIS A 261 -7.32 13.17 -13.05
C HIS A 261 -8.32 14.12 -12.38
N PRO A 262 -9.31 14.64 -13.13
CA PRO A 262 -9.46 14.60 -14.60
C PRO A 262 -8.39 15.47 -15.31
N LEU A 263 -7.99 15.05 -16.52
CA LEU A 263 -6.90 15.71 -17.27
C LEU A 263 -7.33 17.04 -17.90
N PRO A 264 -6.50 18.11 -17.86
CA PRO A 264 -6.78 19.43 -18.45
C PRO A 264 -6.52 19.41 -19.97
N MET A 265 -7.46 18.85 -20.74
CA MET A 265 -7.25 18.57 -22.16
C MET A 265 -7.09 19.82 -23.02
N ARG A 266 -7.66 20.98 -22.65
CA ARG A 266 -7.43 22.25 -23.37
C ARG A 266 -5.98 22.72 -23.19
N GLN A 267 -5.49 22.74 -21.94
CA GLN A 267 -4.10 23.11 -21.65
C GLN A 267 -3.12 22.16 -22.36
N ILE A 268 -3.40 20.86 -22.37
CA ILE A 268 -2.60 19.85 -23.07
C ILE A 268 -2.59 20.12 -24.58
N ALA A 269 -3.75 20.40 -25.19
CA ALA A 269 -3.88 20.68 -26.61
C ALA A 269 -3.14 21.97 -27.01
N GLU A 270 -3.26 23.02 -26.21
CA GLU A 270 -2.55 24.29 -26.43
C GLU A 270 -1.03 24.09 -26.35
N PHE A 271 -0.55 23.33 -25.35
CA PHE A 271 0.87 23.02 -25.23
C PHE A 271 1.37 22.20 -26.42
N ALA A 272 0.67 21.13 -26.81
CA ALA A 272 1.06 20.28 -27.93
C ALA A 272 1.14 21.06 -29.25
N LYS A 273 0.23 22.02 -29.49
CA LYS A 273 0.25 22.91 -30.66
C LYS A 273 1.40 23.93 -30.64
N SER A 274 1.97 24.21 -29.47
CA SER A 274 3.03 25.22 -29.31
C SER A 274 4.43 24.72 -29.63
N VAL A 275 4.57 23.41 -29.91
CA VAL A 275 5.83 22.73 -30.19
C VAL A 275 5.79 21.95 -31.49
N ASP A 276 6.93 21.71 -32.12
CA ASP A 276 7.02 20.99 -33.40
C ASP A 276 6.85 19.47 -33.23
N ARG A 277 7.34 18.93 -32.13
CA ARG A 277 7.24 17.53 -31.74
C ARG A 277 6.82 17.44 -30.27
N CYS A 278 5.82 16.63 -29.94
CA CYS A 278 5.33 16.46 -28.58
C CYS A 278 5.38 15.00 -28.15
N VAL A 279 6.11 14.72 -27.05
CA VAL A 279 6.32 13.37 -26.51
C VAL A 279 5.75 13.29 -25.08
N VAL A 280 5.02 12.23 -24.78
CA VAL A 280 4.56 11.93 -23.42
C VAL A 280 5.58 11.03 -22.74
N ILE A 281 6.09 11.45 -21.59
CA ILE A 281 7.00 10.67 -20.73
C ILE A 281 6.28 10.38 -19.41
N GLU A 282 5.96 9.11 -19.19
CA GLU A 282 5.26 8.62 -18.00
C GLU A 282 5.75 7.24 -17.59
N GLU A 283 5.74 6.94 -16.28
CA GLU A 283 6.02 5.59 -15.77
C GLU A 283 4.80 4.67 -15.92
N GLY A 284 5.03 3.37 -15.91
CA GLY A 284 3.99 2.36 -15.95
C GLY A 284 3.23 2.31 -17.28
N ASP A 285 1.93 2.13 -17.21
CA ASP A 285 1.03 1.99 -18.36
C ASP A 285 0.86 3.30 -19.16
N PRO A 286 0.46 3.23 -20.43
CA PRO A 286 0.19 4.41 -21.27
C PRO A 286 -1.12 5.10 -20.88
N TYR A 287 -1.18 5.69 -19.69
CA TYR A 287 -2.35 6.39 -19.17
C TYR A 287 -2.54 7.78 -19.79
N LEU A 288 -1.49 8.62 -19.71
CA LEU A 288 -1.55 9.98 -20.26
C LEU A 288 -1.62 9.95 -21.78
N VAL A 289 -0.72 9.20 -22.42
CA VAL A 289 -0.65 9.14 -23.88
C VAL A 289 -1.94 8.62 -24.50
N ASP A 290 -2.56 7.60 -23.93
CA ASP A 290 -3.83 7.04 -24.42
C ASP A 290 -4.98 8.04 -24.28
N ALA A 291 -5.10 8.70 -23.11
CA ALA A 291 -6.14 9.69 -22.88
C ALA A 291 -5.98 10.91 -23.80
N ILE A 292 -4.75 11.38 -24.01
CA ILE A 292 -4.44 12.52 -24.89
C ILE A 292 -4.75 12.17 -26.35
N ARG A 293 -4.34 10.99 -26.81
CA ARG A 293 -4.66 10.50 -28.17
C ARG A 293 -6.15 10.30 -28.38
N ALA A 294 -6.87 9.76 -27.38
CA ALA A 294 -8.31 9.60 -27.44
C ALA A 294 -9.05 10.94 -27.58
N ALA A 295 -8.48 12.04 -27.08
CA ALA A 295 -8.98 13.40 -27.29
C ALA A 295 -8.59 14.00 -28.65
N GLY A 296 -7.95 13.24 -29.55
CA GLY A 296 -7.55 13.68 -30.89
C GLY A 296 -6.31 14.59 -30.91
N ILE A 297 -5.53 14.63 -29.84
CA ILE A 297 -4.32 15.45 -29.74
C ILE A 297 -3.13 14.58 -30.19
N PRO A 298 -2.37 15.00 -31.23
CA PRO A 298 -1.25 14.22 -31.74
C PRO A 298 -0.05 14.31 -30.77
N VAL A 299 0.31 13.19 -30.19
CA VAL A 299 1.49 13.04 -29.32
C VAL A 299 2.18 11.70 -29.55
N GLU A 300 3.47 11.66 -29.35
CA GLU A 300 4.25 10.42 -29.29
C GLU A 300 4.20 9.85 -27.85
N GLY A 301 4.30 8.54 -27.75
CA GLY A 301 4.48 7.84 -26.47
C GLY A 301 5.79 7.08 -26.44
N LYS A 302 6.12 6.50 -25.31
CA LYS A 302 7.29 5.64 -25.17
C LYS A 302 7.11 4.33 -25.94
N PRO A 303 8.18 3.76 -26.53
CA PRO A 303 8.18 2.39 -27.07
C PRO A 303 7.79 1.36 -26.00
N GLU A 304 7.17 0.25 -26.44
CA GLU A 304 6.63 -0.81 -25.55
C GLU A 304 7.65 -1.36 -24.54
N MET A 305 8.93 -1.49 -24.94
CA MET A 305 9.96 -2.01 -24.05
C MET A 305 10.19 -1.15 -22.79
N TYR A 306 9.88 0.16 -22.84
CA TYR A 306 10.01 1.08 -21.70
C TYR A 306 8.76 1.17 -20.83
N ARG A 307 7.78 0.32 -21.09
CA ARG A 307 6.60 0.15 -20.23
C ARG A 307 6.92 -0.56 -18.93
N PHE A 308 7.95 -1.40 -18.96
CA PHE A 308 8.36 -2.23 -17.83
C PHE A 308 9.48 -1.58 -17.03
N GLY A 309 9.32 -1.59 -15.71
CA GLY A 309 10.31 -1.06 -14.79
C GLY A 309 10.28 0.46 -14.61
N GLU A 310 11.07 0.96 -13.67
CA GLU A 310 11.23 2.39 -13.43
C GLU A 310 11.85 3.10 -14.64
N LEU A 311 11.41 4.34 -14.86
CA LEU A 311 12.14 5.26 -15.74
C LEU A 311 13.35 5.86 -15.00
N ASP A 312 14.39 6.13 -15.79
CA ASP A 312 15.56 6.90 -15.39
C ASP A 312 15.98 7.85 -16.51
N VAL A 313 16.94 8.70 -16.25
CA VAL A 313 17.43 9.68 -17.23
C VAL A 313 17.95 9.03 -18.52
N PRO A 314 18.77 7.95 -18.47
CA PRO A 314 19.18 7.21 -19.67
C PRO A 314 18.00 6.67 -20.48
N ARG A 315 17.02 6.06 -19.84
CA ARG A 315 15.82 5.54 -20.52
C ARG A 315 15.01 6.65 -21.19
N VAL A 316 14.83 7.79 -20.50
CA VAL A 316 14.14 8.95 -21.09
C VAL A 316 14.89 9.47 -22.33
N ARG A 317 16.24 9.56 -22.32
CA ARG A 317 17.03 9.94 -23.52
C ARG A 317 16.79 8.98 -24.68
N ARG A 318 16.76 7.68 -24.42
CA ARG A 318 16.47 6.65 -25.43
C ARG A 318 15.04 6.76 -25.97
N ILE A 319 14.04 7.01 -25.11
CA ILE A 319 12.67 7.25 -25.55
C ILE A 319 12.58 8.46 -26.48
N LEU A 320 13.23 9.57 -26.12
CA LEU A 320 13.24 10.80 -26.92
C LEU A 320 13.89 10.62 -28.30
N THR A 321 14.84 9.70 -28.43
CA THR A 321 15.49 9.34 -29.71
C THR A 321 14.84 8.13 -30.40
N ASN A 322 13.77 7.58 -29.82
CA ASN A 322 13.10 6.35 -30.28
C ASN A 322 14.07 5.16 -30.43
N ASP A 323 15.04 5.08 -29.51
CA ASP A 323 16.01 3.98 -29.47
C ASP A 323 15.36 2.76 -28.84
N THR A 324 15.15 1.72 -29.65
CA THR A 324 14.61 0.42 -29.25
C THR A 324 15.65 -0.70 -29.21
N SER A 325 16.94 -0.35 -29.26
CA SER A 325 18.01 -1.33 -29.10
C SER A 325 17.94 -1.99 -27.71
N PRO A 326 18.38 -3.25 -27.56
CA PRO A 326 18.37 -3.94 -26.28
C PRO A 326 19.07 -3.13 -25.17
N GLU A 327 18.45 -3.09 -23.98
CA GLU A 327 19.10 -2.49 -22.81
C GLU A 327 20.22 -3.44 -22.30
N SER A 328 21.31 -2.87 -21.81
CA SER A 328 22.33 -3.67 -21.14
C SER A 328 21.74 -4.31 -19.88
N SER A 329 21.80 -5.62 -19.78
CA SER A 329 21.36 -6.32 -18.60
C SER A 329 22.22 -5.89 -17.39
N LYS A 330 21.62 -5.27 -16.38
CA LYS A 330 22.29 -5.14 -15.09
C LYS A 330 22.47 -6.56 -14.53
N PRO A 331 23.64 -6.92 -14.01
CA PRO A 331 23.79 -8.22 -13.35
C PRO A 331 22.77 -8.30 -12.23
N PRO A 332 22.06 -9.45 -12.10
CA PRO A 332 21.11 -9.62 -11.01
C PRO A 332 21.84 -9.44 -9.68
N GLY A 333 21.29 -8.64 -8.78
CA GLY A 333 21.79 -8.54 -7.41
C GLY A 333 21.73 -9.91 -6.70
N LYS A 334 22.39 -10.03 -5.54
CA LYS A 334 22.25 -11.23 -4.72
C LYS A 334 20.76 -11.43 -4.40
N PRO A 335 20.17 -12.61 -4.72
CA PRO A 335 18.76 -12.83 -4.41
C PRO A 335 18.53 -12.75 -2.89
N PRO A 336 17.41 -12.18 -2.43
CA PRO A 336 17.07 -12.18 -1.02
C PRO A 336 16.96 -13.61 -0.51
N GLN A 337 17.30 -13.83 0.76
CA GLN A 337 17.26 -15.15 1.40
C GLN A 337 16.66 -15.02 2.79
N LEU A 338 16.06 -16.12 3.28
CA LEU A 338 15.71 -16.21 4.70
C LEU A 338 16.96 -16.07 5.57
N CYS A 339 16.87 -15.29 6.64
CA CYS A 339 17.97 -15.13 7.61
C CYS A 339 18.49 -16.50 8.09
N ASP A 340 19.78 -16.63 8.37
CA ASP A 340 20.40 -17.93 8.73
C ASP A 340 19.76 -18.59 9.96
N ALA A 341 19.38 -17.81 10.96
CA ALA A 341 18.70 -18.29 12.17
C ALA A 341 17.16 -18.15 12.12
N CYS A 342 16.58 -17.98 10.93
CA CYS A 342 15.13 -17.85 10.78
C CYS A 342 14.43 -19.16 11.13
N GLN A 343 13.44 -19.08 11.99
CA GLN A 343 12.60 -20.22 12.39
C GLN A 343 11.86 -20.88 11.24
N TYR A 344 11.56 -20.14 10.19
CA TYR A 344 10.82 -20.62 9.02
C TYR A 344 11.58 -21.70 8.24
N ARG A 345 12.92 -21.75 8.38
CA ARG A 345 13.76 -22.79 7.77
C ARG A 345 13.31 -24.19 8.20
N VAL A 346 13.08 -24.42 9.50
CA VAL A 346 12.58 -25.70 10.03
C VAL A 346 11.25 -26.09 9.43
N VAL A 347 10.33 -25.13 9.31
CA VAL A 347 8.99 -25.35 8.74
C VAL A 347 9.09 -25.77 7.27
N PHE A 348 9.85 -25.03 6.44
CA PHE A 348 9.96 -25.34 5.01
C PHE A 348 10.75 -26.62 4.73
N GLU A 349 11.80 -26.91 5.47
CA GLU A 349 12.50 -28.19 5.39
C GLU A 349 11.57 -29.37 5.72
N SER A 350 10.69 -29.21 6.71
CA SER A 350 9.72 -30.22 7.13
C SER A 350 8.64 -30.45 6.08
N LEU A 351 8.14 -29.39 5.46
CA LEU A 351 7.15 -29.44 4.38
C LEU A 351 7.75 -30.09 3.11
N ARG A 352 8.97 -29.68 2.74
CA ARG A 352 9.67 -30.24 1.57
C ARG A 352 9.96 -31.74 1.73
N LYS A 353 10.42 -32.17 2.91
CA LYS A 353 10.68 -33.60 3.19
C LYS A 353 9.43 -34.47 3.07
N ARG A 354 8.24 -33.91 3.25
CA ARG A 354 6.93 -34.61 3.17
C ARG A 354 6.26 -34.45 1.82
N ASP A 355 6.95 -33.83 0.89
CA ASP A 355 6.42 -33.55 -0.45
C ASP A 355 5.03 -32.86 -0.40
N CYS A 356 4.87 -31.92 0.53
CA CYS A 356 3.65 -31.13 0.65
C CYS A 356 3.46 -30.21 -0.55
N ILE A 357 2.20 -29.98 -0.92
CA ILE A 357 1.79 -28.95 -1.90
C ILE A 357 1.44 -27.71 -1.06
N VAL A 358 2.24 -26.66 -1.15
CA VAL A 358 2.15 -25.50 -0.26
C VAL A 358 1.49 -24.31 -0.95
N ALA A 359 0.26 -24.00 -0.53
CA ALA A 359 -0.36 -22.73 -0.81
C ALA A 359 0.24 -21.68 0.16
N GLY A 360 1.19 -20.90 -0.33
CA GLY A 360 1.87 -19.85 0.42
C GLY A 360 1.21 -18.50 0.33
N ASP A 361 1.72 -17.55 1.10
CA ASP A 361 1.19 -16.20 1.23
C ASP A 361 2.32 -15.15 1.20
N ILE A 362 1.96 -13.87 1.35
CA ILE A 362 2.89 -12.73 1.26
C ILE A 362 3.54 -12.43 2.62
N GLY A 363 4.86 -12.45 2.65
CA GLY A 363 5.67 -12.12 3.82
C GLY A 363 7.13 -12.56 3.63
N CYS A 364 8.00 -12.38 4.64
CA CYS A 364 9.38 -12.88 4.59
C CYS A 364 9.45 -14.38 4.26
N TYR A 365 8.47 -15.13 4.67
CA TYR A 365 8.37 -16.57 4.44
C TYR A 365 8.11 -16.93 2.97
N THR A 366 7.65 -16.01 2.12
CA THR A 366 7.58 -16.24 0.66
C THR A 366 8.94 -16.61 0.08
N LEU A 367 10.04 -16.19 0.74
CA LEU A 367 11.41 -16.59 0.37
C LEU A 367 11.67 -18.10 0.51
N GLY A 368 10.77 -18.86 1.13
CA GLY A 368 10.77 -20.32 1.12
C GLY A 368 10.58 -20.93 -0.27
N VAL A 369 10.20 -20.15 -1.29
CA VAL A 369 10.17 -20.54 -2.70
C VAL A 369 11.58 -20.70 -3.29
N LEU A 370 12.59 -20.07 -2.69
CA LEU A 370 13.96 -20.06 -3.19
C LEU A 370 14.77 -21.25 -2.65
N GLN A 371 15.90 -21.54 -3.31
CA GLN A 371 16.91 -22.48 -2.83
C GLN A 371 17.38 -22.10 -1.41
N PRO A 372 17.61 -23.07 -0.54
CA PRO A 372 17.58 -24.53 -0.72
C PRO A 372 16.20 -25.17 -0.46
N PHE A 373 15.15 -24.39 -0.13
CA PHE A 373 13.88 -24.95 0.33
C PHE A 373 12.97 -25.39 -0.82
N GLU A 374 12.70 -24.49 -1.78
CA GLU A 374 11.76 -24.74 -2.89
C GLU A 374 10.44 -25.37 -2.37
N ALA A 375 9.91 -24.81 -1.29
CA ALA A 375 8.83 -25.40 -0.49
C ALA A 375 7.54 -24.54 -0.50
N ILE A 376 7.37 -23.71 -1.51
CA ILE A 376 6.14 -22.94 -1.75
C ILE A 376 5.76 -23.11 -3.21
N ASP A 377 4.54 -23.60 -3.47
CA ASP A 377 4.06 -23.89 -4.82
C ASP A 377 3.19 -22.77 -5.41
N THR A 378 2.50 -22.01 -4.57
CA THR A 378 1.66 -20.87 -5.00
C THR A 378 1.78 -19.68 -4.06
N CYS A 379 1.67 -18.47 -4.62
CA CYS A 379 1.57 -17.22 -3.87
C CYS A 379 0.81 -16.19 -4.73
N VAL A 380 -0.33 -15.69 -4.26
CA VAL A 380 -1.21 -14.81 -5.06
C VAL A 380 -1.30 -13.42 -4.46
N CYS A 381 -1.95 -13.28 -3.31
CA CYS A 381 -2.10 -12.01 -2.58
C CYS A 381 -2.22 -12.29 -1.08
N MET A 382 -2.22 -11.24 -0.26
CA MET A 382 -2.31 -11.39 1.19
C MET A 382 -3.60 -12.09 1.63
N GLY A 383 -3.46 -13.20 2.37
CA GLY A 383 -4.56 -14.03 2.85
C GLY A 383 -5.02 -15.11 1.88
N ALA A 384 -4.51 -15.13 0.64
CA ALA A 384 -5.00 -16.03 -0.39
C ALA A 384 -4.60 -17.50 -0.16
N SER A 385 -3.59 -17.79 0.63
CA SER A 385 -3.13 -19.17 0.89
C SER A 385 -4.25 -20.08 1.40
N LEU A 386 -5.15 -19.54 2.22
CA LEU A 386 -6.28 -20.31 2.77
C LEU A 386 -7.29 -20.67 1.67
N GLY A 387 -7.76 -19.68 0.90
CA GLY A 387 -8.72 -19.91 -0.18
C GLY A 387 -8.16 -20.76 -1.31
N VAL A 388 -6.90 -20.51 -1.72
CA VAL A 388 -6.22 -21.28 -2.78
C VAL A 388 -6.03 -22.74 -2.32
N GLY A 389 -5.51 -22.97 -1.11
CA GLY A 389 -5.34 -24.30 -0.56
C GLY A 389 -6.67 -25.05 -0.41
N LEU A 390 -7.73 -24.37 0.05
CA LEU A 390 -9.06 -24.94 0.15
C LEU A 390 -9.61 -25.36 -1.24
N GLY A 391 -9.49 -24.48 -2.22
CA GLY A 391 -9.91 -24.76 -3.59
C GLY A 391 -9.19 -25.98 -4.18
N MET A 392 -7.87 -26.10 -3.98
CA MET A 392 -7.10 -27.28 -4.38
C MET A 392 -7.61 -28.56 -3.71
N ARG A 393 -7.88 -28.51 -2.41
CA ARG A 393 -8.37 -29.69 -1.65
C ARG A 393 -9.73 -30.17 -2.10
N HIS A 394 -10.59 -29.29 -2.57
CA HIS A 394 -11.92 -29.68 -3.05
C HIS A 394 -11.89 -30.44 -4.39
N VAL A 395 -10.89 -30.24 -5.21
CA VAL A 395 -10.88 -30.77 -6.59
C VAL A 395 -9.78 -31.79 -6.87
N LEU A 396 -8.71 -31.81 -6.08
CA LEU A 396 -7.64 -32.79 -6.25
C LEU A 396 -8.07 -34.19 -5.81
N PRO A 397 -7.52 -35.26 -6.43
CA PRO A 397 -7.64 -36.61 -5.90
C PRO A 397 -7.13 -36.69 -4.44
N SER A 398 -7.74 -37.56 -3.61
CA SER A 398 -7.47 -37.63 -2.17
C SER A 398 -5.99 -37.81 -1.80
N ASP A 399 -5.22 -38.51 -2.60
CA ASP A 399 -3.78 -38.71 -2.38
C ASP A 399 -2.99 -37.41 -2.51
N GLN A 400 -3.33 -36.53 -3.45
CA GLN A 400 -2.75 -35.22 -3.62
C GLN A 400 -3.38 -34.19 -2.67
N ALA A 401 -4.70 -34.22 -2.51
CA ALA A 401 -5.43 -33.32 -1.65
C ALA A 401 -4.87 -33.31 -0.21
N ARG A 402 -4.57 -34.48 0.35
CA ARG A 402 -3.99 -34.62 1.71
C ARG A 402 -2.62 -33.98 1.87
N ARG A 403 -1.90 -33.74 0.77
CA ARG A 403 -0.58 -33.08 0.77
C ARG A 403 -0.68 -31.56 0.71
N VAL A 404 -1.87 -30.99 0.44
CA VAL A 404 -2.07 -29.54 0.37
C VAL A 404 -2.05 -28.94 1.78
N VAL A 405 -1.19 -27.96 1.98
CA VAL A 405 -1.02 -27.21 3.24
C VAL A 405 -1.09 -25.71 2.92
N SER A 406 -1.81 -24.95 3.72
CA SER A 406 -1.78 -23.48 3.67
C SER A 406 -0.79 -22.93 4.67
N VAL A 407 0.04 -21.97 4.24
CA VAL A 407 1.06 -21.32 5.08
C VAL A 407 0.87 -19.80 5.00
N ILE A 408 0.73 -19.16 6.17
CA ILE A 408 0.47 -17.71 6.29
C ILE A 408 1.23 -17.14 7.50
N GLY A 409 1.69 -15.90 7.42
CA GLY A 409 2.25 -15.17 8.56
C GLY A 409 1.18 -14.59 9.49
N ASP A 410 1.54 -14.31 10.73
CA ASP A 410 0.66 -13.73 11.75
C ASP A 410 0.01 -12.40 11.33
N SER A 411 0.80 -11.45 10.86
CA SER A 411 0.29 -10.16 10.37
C SER A 411 -0.64 -10.35 9.16
N THR A 412 -0.26 -11.20 8.20
CA THR A 412 -1.07 -11.50 7.01
C THR A 412 -2.36 -12.26 7.38
N PHE A 413 -2.32 -13.11 8.41
CA PHE A 413 -3.50 -13.75 8.95
C PHE A 413 -4.49 -12.72 9.54
N MET A 414 -3.98 -11.73 10.29
CA MET A 414 -4.81 -10.62 10.78
C MET A 414 -5.34 -9.75 9.64
N HIS A 415 -4.57 -9.57 8.56
CA HIS A 415 -4.96 -8.76 7.41
C HIS A 415 -6.18 -9.35 6.68
N SER A 416 -6.12 -10.60 6.24
CA SER A 416 -7.16 -11.23 5.41
C SER A 416 -7.37 -12.72 5.68
N GLY A 417 -6.49 -13.38 6.44
CA GLY A 417 -6.57 -14.82 6.69
C GLY A 417 -7.74 -15.22 7.54
N ILE A 418 -8.24 -14.34 8.42
CA ILE A 418 -9.39 -14.63 9.30
C ILE A 418 -10.63 -15.04 8.50
N SER A 419 -10.96 -14.29 7.44
CA SER A 419 -12.10 -14.61 6.58
C SER A 419 -11.90 -15.93 5.81
N GLY A 420 -10.64 -16.22 5.41
CA GLY A 420 -10.29 -17.52 4.82
C GLY A 420 -10.47 -18.69 5.80
N LEU A 421 -10.15 -18.48 7.08
CA LEU A 421 -10.38 -19.51 8.11
C LEU A 421 -11.89 -19.72 8.38
N VAL A 422 -12.69 -18.64 8.37
CA VAL A 422 -14.16 -18.74 8.43
C VAL A 422 -14.67 -19.59 7.28
N GLU A 423 -14.16 -19.38 6.05
CA GLU A 423 -14.55 -20.18 4.88
C GLU A 423 -14.16 -21.66 5.03
N MET A 424 -12.97 -21.97 5.55
CA MET A 424 -12.54 -23.34 5.80
C MET A 424 -13.40 -24.07 6.84
N VAL A 425 -13.94 -23.34 7.82
CA VAL A 425 -14.86 -23.90 8.83
C VAL A 425 -16.25 -24.07 8.25
N TYR A 426 -16.72 -23.10 7.44
CA TYR A 426 -18.06 -23.11 6.85
C TYR A 426 -18.19 -24.12 5.70
N ASN A 427 -17.18 -24.24 4.84
CA ASN A 427 -17.11 -25.17 3.72
C ASN A 427 -15.91 -26.13 3.88
N PRO A 428 -15.92 -27.05 4.87
CA PRO A 428 -14.77 -27.89 5.17
C PRO A 428 -14.48 -28.87 4.04
N PRO A 429 -13.21 -29.08 3.66
CA PRO A 429 -12.84 -30.08 2.67
C PRO A 429 -13.01 -31.51 3.24
N PRO A 430 -13.35 -32.51 2.40
CA PRO A 430 -13.69 -33.88 2.85
C PRO A 430 -12.59 -34.57 3.66
N ASP A 431 -11.33 -34.30 3.35
CA ASP A 431 -10.15 -34.95 3.95
C ASP A 431 -9.42 -34.04 4.96
N GLY A 432 -10.10 -33.03 5.51
CA GLY A 432 -9.52 -32.05 6.42
C GLY A 432 -8.54 -31.09 5.73
N HIS A 433 -7.83 -30.26 6.49
CA HIS A 433 -6.80 -29.32 5.99
C HIS A 433 -5.80 -28.97 7.08
N VAL A 434 -4.57 -28.67 6.69
CA VAL A 434 -3.56 -28.16 7.61
C VAL A 434 -3.27 -26.69 7.24
N LEU A 435 -3.54 -25.79 8.19
CA LEU A 435 -3.17 -24.39 8.14
C LEU A 435 -2.01 -24.16 9.11
N ILE A 436 -0.89 -23.66 8.60
CA ILE A 436 0.26 -23.26 9.41
C ILE A 436 0.32 -21.75 9.48
N ILE A 437 0.20 -21.19 10.69
CA ILE A 437 0.36 -19.76 10.95
C ILE A 437 1.77 -19.54 11.52
N LEU A 438 2.57 -18.79 10.78
CA LEU A 438 3.96 -18.45 11.14
C LEU A 438 3.95 -17.20 12.02
N ASP A 439 3.90 -17.39 13.35
CA ASP A 439 3.82 -16.31 14.31
C ASP A 439 5.23 -15.86 14.75
N ASN A 440 5.67 -14.72 14.21
CA ASN A 440 6.96 -14.11 14.52
C ASN A 440 6.87 -12.83 15.35
N ALA A 441 5.67 -12.46 15.78
CA ALA A 441 5.36 -11.29 16.59
C ALA A 441 5.69 -9.95 15.93
N THR A 442 5.64 -9.86 14.57
CA THR A 442 5.86 -8.58 13.86
C THR A 442 5.52 -8.66 12.38
N THR A 443 5.22 -7.53 11.74
CA THR A 443 5.16 -7.39 10.28
C THR A 443 6.58 -7.20 9.74
N ALA A 444 7.34 -8.30 9.61
CA ALA A 444 8.79 -8.26 9.44
C ALA A 444 9.26 -7.68 8.10
N MET A 445 8.54 -7.92 7.00
CA MET A 445 8.98 -7.59 5.63
C MET A 445 9.12 -6.08 5.39
N THR A 446 8.28 -5.28 6.01
CA THR A 446 8.14 -3.83 5.79
C THR A 446 8.84 -2.97 6.83
N GLY A 447 9.55 -3.57 7.81
CA GLY A 447 10.31 -2.85 8.83
C GLY A 447 9.93 -3.19 10.27
N HIS A 448 9.32 -4.35 10.51
CA HIS A 448 8.98 -4.86 11.86
C HIS A 448 7.89 -4.05 12.57
N GLN A 449 6.84 -3.67 11.84
CA GLN A 449 5.69 -2.94 12.38
C GLN A 449 4.86 -3.81 13.32
N GLU A 450 4.14 -3.13 14.20
CA GLU A 450 3.15 -3.74 15.09
C GLU A 450 1.87 -4.09 14.32
N HIS A 451 1.16 -5.11 14.80
CA HIS A 451 -0.13 -5.55 14.27
C HIS A 451 -1.02 -6.07 15.41
N PRO A 452 -2.33 -6.34 15.21
CA PRO A 452 -3.23 -6.73 16.31
C PRO A 452 -2.76 -7.92 17.16
N GLY A 453 -1.95 -8.82 16.61
CA GLY A 453 -1.37 -9.96 17.33
C GLY A 453 -0.15 -9.64 18.19
N THR A 454 0.43 -8.43 18.11
CA THR A 454 1.61 -8.04 18.93
C THR A 454 1.20 -7.46 20.29
N GLY A 455 0.01 -6.84 20.39
CA GLY A 455 -0.47 -6.17 21.60
C GLY A 455 0.15 -4.78 21.82
N ARG A 456 0.57 -4.11 20.71
CA ARG A 456 1.12 -2.75 20.73
C ARG A 456 0.56 -1.91 19.58
N THR A 457 0.47 -0.61 19.84
CA THR A 457 0.06 0.40 18.85
C THR A 457 1.22 0.74 17.90
N LEU A 458 0.95 1.59 16.90
CA LEU A 458 1.97 2.16 16.00
C LEU A 458 3.07 2.90 16.79
N ALA A 459 2.71 3.58 17.89
CA ALA A 459 3.65 4.26 18.78
C ALA A 459 4.33 3.30 19.78
N HIS A 460 4.22 1.99 19.60
CA HIS A 460 4.76 0.95 20.47
C HIS A 460 4.17 0.91 21.90
N GLU A 461 3.07 1.61 22.14
CA GLU A 461 2.38 1.60 23.42
C GLU A 461 1.58 0.30 23.62
N PRO A 462 1.52 -0.24 24.84
CA PRO A 462 0.72 -1.44 25.13
C PRO A 462 -0.76 -1.23 24.77
N THR A 463 -1.36 -2.27 24.19
CA THR A 463 -2.80 -2.31 23.86
C THR A 463 -3.32 -3.75 23.93
N ASN A 464 -4.60 -3.95 23.65
CA ASN A 464 -5.21 -5.27 23.61
C ASN A 464 -4.55 -6.15 22.52
N LYS A 465 -4.16 -7.36 22.90
CA LYS A 465 -3.59 -8.35 22.01
C LYS A 465 -4.66 -9.33 21.53
N ILE A 466 -4.73 -9.57 20.23
CA ILE A 466 -5.54 -10.68 19.69
C ILE A 466 -4.69 -11.96 19.76
N VAL A 467 -5.21 -12.95 20.49
CA VAL A 467 -4.58 -14.27 20.65
C VAL A 467 -5.07 -15.17 19.52
N ILE A 468 -4.15 -15.58 18.64
CA ILE A 468 -4.48 -16.31 17.40
C ILE A 468 -5.17 -17.65 17.69
N GLU A 469 -4.65 -18.40 18.69
CA GLU A 469 -5.24 -19.69 19.08
C GLU A 469 -6.66 -19.59 19.63
N ASP A 470 -6.95 -18.53 20.38
CA ASP A 470 -8.29 -18.31 20.93
C ASP A 470 -9.26 -17.88 19.82
N LEU A 471 -8.79 -17.05 18.88
CA LEU A 471 -9.56 -16.68 17.70
C LEU A 471 -9.89 -17.91 16.85
N ALA A 472 -8.91 -18.77 16.57
CA ALA A 472 -9.13 -19.99 15.79
C ALA A 472 -10.12 -20.94 16.47
N ARG A 473 -10.01 -21.15 17.79
CA ARG A 473 -10.98 -21.94 18.57
C ARG A 473 -12.37 -21.31 18.59
N GLY A 474 -12.43 -19.97 18.74
CA GLY A 474 -13.69 -19.22 18.71
C GLY A 474 -14.43 -19.32 17.39
N LEU A 475 -13.70 -19.47 16.28
CA LEU A 475 -14.27 -19.74 14.95
C LEU A 475 -14.71 -21.19 14.74
N GLY A 476 -14.44 -22.09 15.69
CA GLY A 476 -14.90 -23.48 15.64
C GLY A 476 -13.84 -24.51 15.23
N VAL A 477 -12.57 -24.11 15.09
CA VAL A 477 -11.47 -25.06 14.83
C VAL A 477 -11.22 -25.89 16.10
N LYS A 478 -11.34 -27.23 15.99
CA LYS A 478 -11.17 -28.15 17.11
C LYS A 478 -9.71 -28.46 17.40
N ARG A 479 -8.88 -28.54 16.36
CA ARG A 479 -7.47 -28.90 16.46
C ARG A 479 -6.59 -27.67 16.26
N VAL A 480 -6.27 -27.00 17.36
CA VAL A 480 -5.42 -25.80 17.38
C VAL A 480 -4.21 -26.07 18.26
N HIS A 481 -3.04 -26.02 17.67
CA HIS A 481 -1.78 -26.35 18.32
C HIS A 481 -0.80 -25.16 18.23
N VAL A 482 -0.09 -24.89 19.31
CA VAL A 482 1.01 -23.91 19.35
C VAL A 482 2.30 -24.68 19.57
N VAL A 483 3.29 -24.47 18.71
CA VAL A 483 4.58 -25.16 18.76
C VAL A 483 5.70 -24.20 18.40
N GLU A 484 6.85 -24.34 19.09
CA GLU A 484 8.06 -23.63 18.70
C GLU A 484 8.89 -24.48 17.73
N PRO A 485 9.09 -24.03 16.46
CA PRO A 485 9.88 -24.78 15.49
C PRO A 485 11.37 -24.64 15.80
N ARG A 486 11.93 -25.60 16.56
CA ARG A 486 13.36 -25.66 16.94
C ARG A 486 14.09 -26.72 16.14
N VAL A 487 15.27 -26.36 15.63
CA VAL A 487 16.16 -27.30 14.93
C VAL A 487 16.47 -28.48 15.85
N GLY A 488 16.23 -29.70 15.38
CA GLY A 488 16.57 -30.95 16.07
C GLY A 488 15.61 -31.37 17.17
N SER A 489 14.55 -30.61 17.50
CA SER A 489 13.58 -31.04 18.53
C SER A 489 12.65 -32.16 18.03
N GLY A 490 12.36 -32.18 16.73
CA GLY A 490 11.41 -33.11 16.12
C GLY A 490 9.96 -32.89 16.55
N GLU A 491 9.66 -31.87 17.34
CA GLU A 491 8.31 -31.62 17.86
C GLU A 491 7.37 -31.10 16.77
N PHE A 492 7.82 -30.10 15.99
CA PHE A 492 7.05 -29.58 14.87
C PHE A 492 6.78 -30.66 13.82
N GLU A 493 7.77 -31.47 13.51
CA GLU A 493 7.68 -32.55 12.51
C GLU A 493 6.68 -33.61 12.92
N ARG A 494 6.67 -34.07 14.19
CA ARG A 494 5.69 -35.02 14.70
C ARG A 494 4.28 -34.46 14.69
N LEU A 495 4.11 -33.20 15.08
CA LEU A 495 2.82 -32.52 15.05
C LEU A 495 2.28 -32.38 13.62
N LEU A 496 3.17 -32.02 12.68
CA LEU A 496 2.80 -31.91 11.27
C LEU A 496 2.34 -33.27 10.72
N ASP A 497 3.05 -34.37 11.03
CA ASP A 497 2.66 -35.72 10.62
C ASP A 497 1.28 -36.10 11.18
N ASP A 498 1.01 -35.81 12.45
CA ASP A 498 -0.28 -36.08 13.09
C ASP A 498 -1.42 -35.26 12.43
N CYS A 499 -1.16 -33.99 12.11
CA CYS A 499 -2.15 -33.13 11.45
C CYS A 499 -2.40 -33.55 9.99
N LEU A 500 -1.38 -33.95 9.25
CA LEU A 500 -1.50 -34.45 7.86
C LEU A 500 -2.27 -35.79 7.78
N ALA A 501 -2.14 -36.64 8.82
CA ALA A 501 -2.89 -37.88 8.93
C ALA A 501 -4.37 -37.67 9.36
N SER A 502 -4.69 -36.50 9.89
CA SER A 502 -6.05 -36.17 10.33
C SER A 502 -6.99 -35.87 9.17
N LYS A 503 -8.29 -36.16 9.39
CA LYS A 503 -9.37 -35.74 8.47
C LYS A 503 -10.08 -34.47 8.93
N GLU A 504 -9.52 -33.75 9.89
CA GLU A 504 -10.07 -32.52 10.44
C GLU A 504 -9.26 -31.31 9.97
N LEU A 505 -9.84 -30.13 10.10
CA LEU A 505 -9.10 -28.87 9.98
C LEU A 505 -8.18 -28.73 11.19
N CYS A 506 -6.88 -28.70 10.94
CA CYS A 506 -5.83 -28.48 11.94
C CYS A 506 -5.17 -27.12 11.73
N VAL A 507 -5.08 -26.33 12.78
CA VAL A 507 -4.32 -25.07 12.80
C VAL A 507 -3.06 -25.25 13.64
N ILE A 508 -1.92 -25.11 13.03
CA ILE A 508 -0.60 -25.14 13.70
C ILE A 508 -0.06 -23.71 13.74
N ILE A 509 0.10 -23.17 14.95
CA ILE A 509 0.73 -21.86 15.17
C ILE A 509 2.21 -22.11 15.49
N ALA A 510 3.06 -21.90 14.49
CA ALA A 510 4.51 -22.04 14.62
C ALA A 510 5.06 -20.72 15.20
N ARG A 511 5.14 -20.65 16.53
CA ARG A 511 5.42 -19.42 17.28
C ARG A 511 6.88 -19.34 17.73
N ARG A 512 7.58 -18.35 17.22
CA ARG A 512 8.89 -17.92 17.71
C ARG A 512 9.16 -16.49 17.22
N PRO A 513 9.53 -15.55 18.09
CA PRO A 513 9.80 -14.17 17.68
C PRO A 513 10.86 -14.06 16.58
N CYS A 514 10.68 -13.09 15.67
CA CYS A 514 11.70 -12.76 14.69
C CYS A 514 13.02 -12.40 15.39
N ILE A 515 14.13 -12.95 14.91
CA ILE A 515 15.46 -12.74 15.52
C ILE A 515 15.87 -11.27 15.57
N LEU A 516 15.37 -10.46 14.62
CA LEU A 516 15.71 -9.04 14.51
C LEU A 516 15.01 -8.16 15.55
N ILE A 517 13.90 -8.64 16.15
CA ILE A 517 13.15 -7.88 17.16
C ILE A 517 13.36 -8.38 18.59
N VAL A 518 14.13 -9.45 18.81
CA VAL A 518 14.32 -10.04 20.15
C VAL A 518 14.84 -9.02 21.17
N LYS A 519 15.73 -8.11 20.76
CA LYS A 519 16.22 -7.03 21.63
C LYS A 519 15.10 -6.09 22.03
N ARG A 520 14.29 -5.64 21.08
CA ARG A 520 13.13 -4.75 21.32
C ARG A 520 12.10 -5.41 22.25
N LEU A 521 11.79 -6.68 22.06
CA LEU A 521 10.86 -7.39 22.93
C LEU A 521 11.36 -7.46 24.38
N ARG A 522 12.66 -7.70 24.60
CA ARG A 522 13.24 -7.67 25.96
C ARG A 522 13.19 -6.28 26.60
N GLU A 523 13.33 -5.23 25.82
CA GLU A 523 13.17 -3.84 26.30
C GLU A 523 11.72 -3.58 26.72
N TYR A 524 10.74 -4.06 25.96
CA TYR A 524 9.33 -3.97 26.33
C TYR A 524 9.01 -4.71 27.65
N GLU A 525 9.51 -5.93 27.82
CA GLU A 525 9.32 -6.71 29.04
C GLU A 525 9.89 -6.00 30.28
N LYS A 526 11.05 -5.36 30.15
CA LYS A 526 11.65 -4.58 31.25
C LYS A 526 10.79 -3.38 31.65
N CYS A 527 10.35 -2.57 30.68
CA CYS A 527 9.50 -1.42 30.93
C CYS A 527 8.16 -1.82 31.60
N GLU A 528 7.58 -2.95 31.21
CA GLU A 528 6.34 -3.45 31.82
C GLU A 528 6.54 -3.95 33.26
N CYS A 529 7.70 -4.54 33.58
CA CYS A 529 8.04 -4.91 34.96
C CYS A 529 8.23 -3.68 35.84
N GLU A 530 8.98 -2.68 35.38
CA GLU A 530 9.20 -1.43 36.11
C GLU A 530 7.88 -0.65 36.38
N THR A 531 6.96 -0.66 35.40
CA THR A 531 5.65 0.01 35.55
C THR A 531 4.75 -0.74 36.55
N LYS A 532 4.80 -2.09 36.59
CA LYS A 532 4.05 -2.90 37.56
C LYS A 532 4.60 -2.74 38.99
N GLU A 533 5.92 -2.66 39.16
CA GLU A 533 6.53 -2.40 40.47
C GLU A 533 6.22 -0.99 40.98
N ALA A 534 6.14 0.01 40.09
CA ALA A 534 5.76 1.40 40.46
C ALA A 534 4.26 1.54 40.82
N THR A 535 3.40 0.62 40.38
CA THR A 535 1.96 0.62 40.64
C THR A 535 1.51 -0.33 41.77
N CYS A 536 2.42 -1.15 42.33
CA CYS A 536 2.14 -1.94 43.53
C CYS A 536 2.25 -1.03 44.77
N PRO A 537 1.16 -0.75 45.52
CA PRO A 537 1.31 -0.11 46.80
C PRO A 537 2.07 -1.06 47.72
N ALA A 538 3.15 -0.57 48.33
CA ALA A 538 3.87 -1.30 49.35
C ALA A 538 2.88 -1.77 50.42
N SER A 539 2.72 -3.08 50.53
CA SER A 539 1.94 -3.74 51.58
C SER A 539 2.63 -3.60 52.91
#